data_53839085e5d84e63c5d0613d3de012c2
#
_entry.id   53839085e5d84e63c5d0613d3de012c2
#
_cell.length_a   1.000
_cell.length_b   1.000
_cell.length_c   1.000
_cell.angle_alpha   90.00
_cell.angle_beta   90.00
_cell.angle_gamma   90.00
#
_symmetry.space_group_name_H-M   'P 1'
#
loop_
_entity.id
_entity.type
_entity.pdbx_description
1 polymer ?
#
loop_
_entity_poly.entity_id
_entity_poly.type
_entity_poly.pdbx_seq_one_letter_code
_entity_poly.pdbx_strand_id
1 'polypeptide(L)'
;MSQDRHTASGIDAEALDWALRMADPARADWDAFTDWLEADPGHAERYDRMAATLLDAEEALAAHPELLADRQPVAPRRSALRWVSGAVAAALVGTIGLQAWQDRPQPYAVETAAGETRVLALADGSAITLAGASRVALDRADPRRASLERGEALFRVKHDDRHPFEVQASGVALVDLGTVFDVRLGQRQTRVAVAEGAVLVDPKGAAMRLDAGQAVVVEKDRLVRASVEPEDVGGWRDGRLAFDGAPLREVAEDLSRFLHQPVSVAPAIATRPFRGVIDLQAVRRDPALLGSLMDVRVRQDAAGWILEPRG
;
A
#
# COMPACT_ATOMS: atom_id res chain seq x y z
N MET A 1 -10.35 8.12 -9.55
CA MET A 1 -8.93 7.76 -9.60
C MET A 1 -8.61 6.53 -10.49
N SER A 2 -9.57 5.96 -11.19
CA SER A 2 -9.33 4.88 -12.19
C SER A 2 -9.07 5.37 -13.62
N GLN A 3 -9.38 6.61 -13.94
CA GLN A 3 -9.21 7.17 -15.29
C GLN A 3 -7.77 7.59 -15.61
N ASP A 4 -6.96 7.99 -14.61
CA ASP A 4 -5.61 8.53 -14.86
C ASP A 4 -4.57 7.45 -15.25
N ARG A 5 -4.78 6.18 -14.90
CA ARG A 5 -3.84 5.11 -15.29
C ARG A 5 -4.05 4.58 -16.71
N HIS A 6 -5.28 4.67 -17.24
CA HIS A 6 -5.56 4.30 -18.63
C HIS A 6 -5.00 5.35 -19.60
N THR A 7 -5.00 6.63 -19.18
CA THR A 7 -4.41 7.72 -19.94
C THR A 7 -2.88 7.64 -20.00
N ALA A 8 -2.19 7.29 -18.90
CA ALA A 8 -0.73 7.22 -18.88
C ALA A 8 -0.17 6.14 -19.82
N SER A 9 -0.74 4.94 -19.83
CA SER A 9 -0.32 3.85 -20.73
C SER A 9 -0.63 4.14 -22.21
N GLY A 10 -1.70 4.86 -22.50
CA GLY A 10 -2.04 5.30 -23.85
C GLY A 10 -1.07 6.35 -24.38
N ILE A 11 -0.68 7.29 -23.55
CA ILE A 11 0.23 8.38 -23.92
C ILE A 11 1.66 7.88 -24.14
N ASP A 12 2.15 6.88 -23.38
CA ASP A 12 3.47 6.27 -23.61
C ASP A 12 3.51 5.50 -24.93
N ALA A 13 2.43 4.86 -25.35
CA ALA A 13 2.31 4.22 -26.65
C ALA A 13 2.28 5.23 -27.81
N GLU A 14 1.63 6.38 -27.62
CA GLU A 14 1.62 7.47 -28.60
C GLU A 14 2.99 8.15 -28.72
N ALA A 15 3.70 8.38 -27.60
CA ALA A 15 5.04 8.94 -27.59
C ALA A 15 6.04 8.04 -28.34
N LEU A 16 5.93 6.73 -28.20
CA LEU A 16 6.75 5.75 -28.95
C LEU A 16 6.42 5.76 -30.43
N ASP A 17 5.13 5.82 -30.81
CA ASP A 17 4.72 5.90 -32.21
C ASP A 17 5.22 7.17 -32.87
N TRP A 18 5.19 8.31 -32.18
CA TRP A 18 5.80 9.54 -32.64
C TRP A 18 7.32 9.46 -32.76
N ALA A 19 8.02 8.88 -31.78
CA ALA A 19 9.48 8.71 -31.87
C ALA A 19 9.90 7.85 -33.07
N LEU A 20 9.15 6.78 -33.35
CA LEU A 20 9.39 5.93 -34.52
C LEU A 20 9.06 6.61 -35.86
N ARG A 21 8.02 7.44 -35.93
CA ARG A 21 7.65 8.21 -37.13
C ARG A 21 8.66 9.30 -37.42
N MET A 22 9.10 10.02 -36.39
CA MET A 22 10.04 11.14 -36.54
C MET A 22 11.46 10.65 -36.83
N ALA A 23 11.81 9.41 -36.50
CA ALA A 23 13.08 8.79 -36.89
C ALA A 23 13.17 8.49 -38.42
N ASP A 24 12.04 8.45 -39.15
CA ASP A 24 12.02 8.25 -40.61
C ASP A 24 11.61 9.55 -41.31
N PRO A 25 12.57 10.29 -41.97
CA PRO A 25 12.28 11.54 -42.62
C PRO A 25 11.17 11.47 -43.70
N ALA A 26 10.93 10.26 -44.28
CA ALA A 26 9.88 10.04 -45.25
C ALA A 26 8.46 9.93 -44.65
N ARG A 27 8.38 9.81 -43.33
CA ARG A 27 7.14 9.65 -42.56
C ARG A 27 6.89 10.75 -41.54
N ALA A 28 7.84 11.67 -41.39
CA ALA A 28 7.76 12.74 -40.44
C ALA A 28 6.63 13.72 -40.85
N ASP A 29 5.62 13.82 -40.02
CA ASP A 29 4.54 14.81 -40.10
C ASP A 29 4.76 15.82 -38.98
N TRP A 30 5.46 16.90 -39.32
CA TRP A 30 5.88 17.91 -38.34
C TRP A 30 4.70 18.72 -37.80
N ASP A 31 3.66 18.95 -38.60
CA ASP A 31 2.50 19.73 -38.17
C ASP A 31 1.68 18.94 -37.15
N ALA A 32 1.35 17.70 -37.47
CA ALA A 32 0.63 16.83 -36.54
C ALA A 32 1.44 16.49 -35.27
N PHE A 33 2.79 16.41 -35.37
CA PHE A 33 3.67 16.21 -34.22
C PHE A 33 3.66 17.44 -33.30
N THR A 34 3.71 18.64 -33.85
CA THR A 34 3.67 19.88 -33.09
C THR A 34 2.34 20.03 -32.36
N ASP A 35 1.22 19.77 -33.03
CA ASP A 35 -0.12 19.79 -32.44
C ASP A 35 -0.22 18.81 -31.27
N TRP A 36 0.37 17.61 -31.43
CA TRP A 36 0.41 16.61 -30.35
C TRP A 36 1.26 17.07 -29.16
N LEU A 37 2.43 17.68 -29.38
CA LEU A 37 3.28 18.23 -28.32
C LEU A 37 2.59 19.35 -27.54
N GLU A 38 1.83 20.20 -28.22
CA GLU A 38 1.12 21.32 -27.59
C GLU A 38 -0.15 20.87 -26.82
N ALA A 39 -0.69 19.69 -27.13
CA ALA A 39 -1.91 19.18 -26.50
C ALA A 39 -1.73 18.84 -25.00
N ASP A 40 -0.54 18.43 -24.57
CA ASP A 40 -0.25 18.13 -23.16
C ASP A 40 1.23 18.38 -22.84
N PRO A 41 1.56 19.17 -21.78
CA PRO A 41 2.95 19.44 -21.37
C PRO A 41 3.79 18.19 -21.06
N GLY A 42 3.15 17.07 -20.73
CA GLY A 42 3.80 15.78 -20.46
C GLY A 42 4.22 15.03 -21.73
N HIS A 43 3.73 15.41 -22.92
CA HIS A 43 4.04 14.73 -24.17
C HIS A 43 5.51 14.91 -24.56
N ALA A 44 6.07 16.10 -24.39
CA ALA A 44 7.46 16.41 -24.68
C ALA A 44 8.41 15.54 -23.84
N GLU A 45 8.22 15.46 -22.53
CA GLU A 45 9.06 14.65 -21.64
C GLU A 45 9.02 13.16 -21.97
N ARG A 46 7.86 12.66 -22.38
CA ARG A 46 7.69 11.25 -22.76
C ARG A 46 8.29 10.94 -24.11
N TYR A 47 8.12 11.85 -25.07
CA TYR A 47 8.77 11.75 -26.37
C TYR A 47 10.30 11.71 -26.23
N ASP A 48 10.90 12.64 -25.46
CA ASP A 48 12.36 12.70 -25.24
C ASP A 48 12.87 11.39 -24.62
N ARG A 49 12.15 10.82 -23.68
CA ARG A 49 12.50 9.53 -23.05
C ARG A 49 12.46 8.37 -24.06
N MET A 50 11.45 8.31 -24.92
CA MET A 50 11.34 7.28 -25.95
C MET A 50 12.39 7.46 -27.04
N ALA A 51 12.64 8.68 -27.47
CA ALA A 51 13.68 9.01 -28.48
C ALA A 51 15.08 8.66 -27.97
N ALA A 52 15.40 8.98 -26.71
CA ALA A 52 16.67 8.60 -26.08
C ALA A 52 16.86 7.07 -26.05
N THR A 53 15.82 6.33 -25.71
CA THR A 53 15.85 4.85 -25.69
C THR A 53 16.10 4.25 -27.09
N LEU A 54 15.57 4.87 -28.14
CA LEU A 54 15.81 4.45 -29.53
C LEU A 54 17.25 4.75 -29.95
N LEU A 55 17.83 5.88 -29.57
CA LEU A 55 19.23 6.23 -29.87
C LEU A 55 20.21 5.30 -29.14
N ASP A 56 19.95 4.99 -27.87
CA ASP A 56 20.76 4.03 -27.10
C ASP A 56 20.74 2.63 -27.75
N ALA A 57 19.60 2.23 -28.28
CA ALA A 57 19.46 0.95 -29.00
C ALA A 57 20.21 0.95 -30.34
N GLU A 58 20.19 2.04 -31.09
CA GLU A 58 20.98 2.22 -32.31
C GLU A 58 22.47 2.19 -32.02
N GLU A 59 22.94 2.86 -30.99
CA GLU A 59 24.34 2.89 -30.57
C GLU A 59 24.82 1.51 -30.12
N ALA A 60 23.98 0.78 -29.35
CA ALA A 60 24.25 -0.61 -28.96
C ALA A 60 24.37 -1.55 -30.17
N LEU A 61 23.53 -1.39 -31.19
CA LEU A 61 23.62 -2.14 -32.45
C LEU A 61 24.87 -1.76 -33.27
N ALA A 62 25.23 -0.50 -33.29
CA ALA A 62 26.43 -0.02 -33.98
C ALA A 62 27.73 -0.48 -33.29
N ALA A 63 27.72 -0.61 -31.97
CA ALA A 63 28.82 -1.14 -31.17
C ALA A 63 29.08 -2.63 -31.33
N HIS A 64 28.12 -3.40 -31.83
CA HIS A 64 28.18 -4.83 -32.00
C HIS A 64 27.87 -5.25 -33.46
N PRO A 65 28.70 -4.86 -34.44
CA PRO A 65 28.48 -5.18 -35.85
C PRO A 65 28.49 -6.68 -36.13
N GLU A 66 29.09 -7.49 -35.25
CA GLU A 66 29.08 -8.96 -35.34
C GLU A 66 27.67 -9.57 -35.24
N LEU A 67 26.73 -8.89 -34.62
CA LEU A 67 25.33 -9.32 -34.55
C LEU A 67 24.60 -9.19 -35.90
N LEU A 68 25.22 -8.46 -36.84
CA LEU A 68 24.73 -8.24 -38.20
C LEU A 68 25.52 -9.05 -39.26
N ALA A 69 26.60 -9.75 -38.87
CA ALA A 69 27.63 -10.26 -39.80
C ALA A 69 27.34 -11.67 -40.38
N ASP A 70 26.24 -12.32 -40.05
CA ASP A 70 25.93 -13.64 -40.63
C ASP A 70 24.88 -13.58 -41.75
N ARG A 71 25.22 -12.86 -42.86
CA ARG A 71 24.42 -12.95 -44.10
C ARG A 71 25.32 -12.88 -45.33
N GLN A 72 25.43 -14.03 -46.02
CA GLN A 72 25.95 -14.10 -47.39
C GLN A 72 25.09 -13.21 -48.32
N PRO A 73 25.67 -12.58 -49.36
CA PRO A 73 24.92 -11.69 -50.25
C PRO A 73 24.02 -12.50 -51.17
N VAL A 74 22.75 -12.56 -50.87
CA VAL A 74 21.70 -12.97 -51.77
C VAL A 74 21.16 -11.73 -52.48
N ALA A 75 21.07 -11.76 -53.81
CA ALA A 75 20.63 -10.68 -54.70
C ALA A 75 19.33 -10.01 -54.23
N PRO A 76 19.16 -8.67 -54.46
CA PRO A 76 18.17 -7.86 -53.77
C PRO A 76 16.74 -8.20 -54.24
N ARG A 77 16.05 -9.05 -53.51
CA ARG A 77 14.60 -9.08 -53.49
C ARG A 77 14.10 -8.00 -52.55
N ARG A 78 13.63 -6.91 -53.11
CA ARG A 78 13.16 -5.68 -52.42
C ARG A 78 12.01 -5.86 -51.38
N SER A 79 11.65 -7.10 -51.06
CA SER A 79 10.56 -7.42 -50.11
C SER A 79 11.03 -7.88 -48.72
N ALA A 80 12.31 -8.30 -48.53
CA ALA A 80 12.76 -8.90 -47.27
C ALA A 80 13.09 -7.85 -46.19
N LEU A 81 13.51 -6.65 -46.56
CA LEU A 81 13.85 -5.57 -45.59
C LEU A 81 12.61 -5.05 -44.81
N ARG A 82 11.42 -5.21 -45.44
CA ARG A 82 10.14 -4.84 -44.77
C ARG A 82 9.75 -5.81 -43.64
N TRP A 83 10.28 -7.05 -43.65
CA TRP A 83 9.95 -8.05 -42.62
C TRP A 83 10.86 -8.02 -41.41
N VAL A 84 12.10 -7.53 -41.56
CA VAL A 84 13.06 -7.45 -40.44
C VAL A 84 12.73 -6.27 -39.52
N SER A 85 12.37 -5.11 -40.08
CA SER A 85 11.88 -3.96 -39.26
C SER A 85 10.56 -4.31 -38.54
N GLY A 86 9.68 -5.09 -39.17
CA GLY A 86 8.45 -5.59 -38.53
C GLY A 86 8.72 -6.58 -37.39
N ALA A 87 9.75 -7.42 -37.48
CA ALA A 87 10.07 -8.40 -36.45
C ALA A 87 10.68 -7.75 -35.19
N VAL A 88 11.53 -6.72 -35.36
CA VAL A 88 12.10 -5.96 -34.22
C VAL A 88 11.02 -5.12 -33.53
N ALA A 89 10.17 -4.44 -34.31
CA ALA A 89 9.03 -3.72 -33.75
C ALA A 89 8.04 -4.65 -33.04
N ALA A 90 7.77 -5.83 -33.60
CA ALA A 90 6.89 -6.82 -32.96
C ALA A 90 7.53 -7.41 -31.68
N ALA A 91 8.84 -7.60 -31.63
CA ALA A 91 9.54 -8.06 -30.43
C ALA A 91 9.53 -6.97 -29.32
N LEU A 92 9.73 -5.71 -29.67
CA LEU A 92 9.65 -4.58 -28.73
C LEU A 92 8.22 -4.37 -28.23
N VAL A 93 7.23 -4.38 -29.10
CA VAL A 93 5.82 -4.33 -28.71
C VAL A 93 5.43 -5.56 -27.88
N GLY A 94 5.97 -6.73 -28.21
CA GLY A 94 5.78 -7.95 -27.43
C GLY A 94 6.39 -7.88 -26.04
N THR A 95 7.60 -7.34 -25.89
CA THR A 95 8.25 -7.18 -24.56
C THR A 95 7.59 -6.09 -23.72
N ILE A 96 7.25 -4.95 -24.30
CA ILE A 96 6.52 -3.87 -23.61
C ILE A 96 5.09 -4.34 -23.25
N GLY A 97 4.42 -5.02 -24.15
CA GLY A 97 3.11 -5.60 -23.90
C GLY A 97 3.14 -6.69 -22.83
N LEU A 98 4.20 -7.51 -22.79
CA LEU A 98 4.39 -8.54 -21.77
C LEU A 98 4.73 -7.92 -20.40
N GLN A 99 5.58 -6.88 -20.35
CA GLN A 99 5.83 -6.11 -19.13
C GLN A 99 4.57 -5.41 -18.63
N ALA A 100 3.87 -4.67 -19.49
CA ALA A 100 2.61 -4.03 -19.13
C ALA A 100 1.52 -5.04 -18.72
N TRP A 101 1.59 -6.28 -19.20
CA TRP A 101 0.70 -7.35 -18.76
C TRP A 101 1.13 -7.97 -17.44
N GLN A 102 2.43 -8.07 -17.17
CA GLN A 102 3.00 -8.53 -15.88
C GLN A 102 2.79 -7.50 -14.77
N ASP A 103 2.86 -6.20 -15.09
CA ASP A 103 2.65 -5.09 -14.15
C ASP A 103 1.16 -4.79 -13.90
N ARG A 104 0.23 -5.58 -14.49
CA ARG A 104 -1.19 -5.40 -14.19
C ARG A 104 -1.47 -5.69 -12.72
N PRO A 105 -2.17 -4.78 -12.03
CA PRO A 105 -2.58 -5.02 -10.66
C PRO A 105 -3.31 -6.36 -10.53
N GLN A 106 -2.86 -7.18 -9.60
CA GLN A 106 -3.46 -8.46 -9.25
C GLN A 106 -3.92 -8.42 -7.79
N PRO A 107 -4.97 -7.62 -7.50
CA PRO A 107 -5.41 -7.41 -6.13
C PRO A 107 -5.99 -8.70 -5.56
N TYR A 108 -5.66 -8.96 -4.31
CA TYR A 108 -6.28 -9.98 -3.48
C TYR A 108 -6.47 -9.44 -2.06
N ALA A 109 -7.40 -10.00 -1.32
CA ALA A 109 -7.62 -9.61 0.05
C ALA A 109 -7.47 -10.80 1.00
N VAL A 110 -7.01 -10.51 2.21
CA VAL A 110 -6.93 -11.47 3.31
C VAL A 110 -7.76 -10.94 4.47
N GLU A 111 -8.60 -11.78 5.02
CA GLU A 111 -9.45 -11.47 6.16
C GLU A 111 -9.17 -12.43 7.33
N THR A 112 -9.45 -11.93 8.52
CA THR A 112 -9.43 -12.68 9.77
C THR A 112 -10.80 -12.60 10.45
N ALA A 113 -11.21 -13.69 11.07
CA ALA A 113 -12.35 -13.68 11.99
C ALA A 113 -12.00 -12.98 13.31
N ALA A 114 -13.02 -12.62 14.11
CA ALA A 114 -12.78 -12.12 15.47
C ALA A 114 -11.96 -13.14 16.28
N GLY A 115 -10.94 -12.68 16.99
CA GLY A 115 -10.02 -13.51 17.78
C GLY A 115 -9.00 -14.30 16.97
N GLU A 116 -9.06 -14.31 15.63
CA GLU A 116 -8.05 -14.91 14.76
C GLU A 116 -6.89 -13.96 14.57
N THR A 117 -5.67 -14.48 14.61
CA THR A 117 -4.46 -13.74 14.21
C THR A 117 -3.80 -14.47 13.05
N ARG A 118 -3.39 -13.75 12.01
CA ARG A 118 -2.75 -14.32 10.83
C ARG A 118 -1.50 -13.56 10.43
N VAL A 119 -0.42 -14.31 10.17
CA VAL A 119 0.83 -13.75 9.65
C VAL A 119 0.91 -14.00 8.15
N LEU A 120 1.17 -12.95 7.40
CA LEU A 120 1.38 -12.95 5.95
C LEU A 120 2.85 -12.62 5.69
N ALA A 121 3.59 -13.56 5.12
CA ALA A 121 4.93 -13.31 4.61
C ALA A 121 4.81 -12.78 3.17
N LEU A 122 5.45 -11.65 2.88
CA LEU A 122 5.47 -11.03 1.57
C LEU A 122 6.71 -11.44 0.77
N ALA A 123 6.65 -11.33 -0.54
CA ALA A 123 7.74 -11.76 -1.43
C ALA A 123 9.03 -10.96 -1.25
N ASP A 124 8.95 -9.72 -0.79
CA ASP A 124 10.10 -8.84 -0.50
C ASP A 124 10.80 -9.14 0.84
N GLY A 125 10.27 -10.09 1.62
CA GLY A 125 10.74 -10.46 2.94
C GLY A 125 10.12 -9.65 4.08
N SER A 126 9.19 -8.74 3.79
CA SER A 126 8.34 -8.08 4.77
C SER A 126 7.27 -9.03 5.30
N ALA A 127 6.66 -8.68 6.43
CA ALA A 127 5.57 -9.47 7.00
C ALA A 127 4.46 -8.55 7.55
N ILE A 128 3.21 -8.98 7.38
CA ILE A 128 2.04 -8.32 7.95
C ILE A 128 1.40 -9.29 8.92
N THR A 129 1.22 -8.89 10.16
CA THR A 129 0.41 -9.65 11.14
C THR A 129 -0.94 -8.98 11.25
N LEU A 130 -2.01 -9.68 10.86
CA LEU A 130 -3.39 -9.21 10.98
C LEU A 130 -3.96 -9.60 12.34
N ALA A 131 -4.57 -8.66 13.02
CA ALA A 131 -5.39 -8.89 14.21
C ALA A 131 -6.74 -9.51 13.86
N GLY A 132 -7.55 -9.86 14.85
CA GLY A 132 -8.89 -10.35 14.64
C GLY A 132 -9.82 -9.34 13.95
N ALA A 133 -10.81 -9.83 13.22
CA ALA A 133 -11.80 -9.03 12.49
C ALA A 133 -11.18 -7.96 11.55
N SER A 134 -10.03 -8.27 10.95
CA SER A 134 -9.27 -7.37 10.09
C SER A 134 -9.34 -7.79 8.63
N ARG A 135 -9.15 -6.82 7.72
CA ARG A 135 -9.06 -7.06 6.28
C ARG A 135 -7.96 -6.18 5.68
N VAL A 136 -7.06 -6.80 4.95
CA VAL A 136 -6.02 -6.13 4.16
C VAL A 136 -6.16 -6.54 2.69
N ALA A 137 -6.13 -5.55 1.80
CA ALA A 137 -5.97 -5.76 0.36
C ALA A 137 -4.50 -5.58 0.00
N LEU A 138 -4.00 -6.47 -0.85
CA LEU A 138 -2.63 -6.56 -1.31
C LEU A 138 -2.61 -6.71 -2.82
N ASP A 139 -1.47 -6.48 -3.45
CA ASP A 139 -1.27 -6.71 -4.88
C ASP A 139 -0.12 -7.72 -5.10
N ARG A 140 -0.37 -8.75 -5.92
CA ARG A 140 0.67 -9.72 -6.26
C ARG A 140 1.73 -9.16 -7.19
N ALA A 141 1.36 -8.17 -8.01
CA ALA A 141 2.29 -7.49 -8.89
C ALA A 141 3.18 -6.49 -8.13
N ASP A 142 2.68 -5.95 -7.01
CA ASP A 142 3.43 -5.03 -6.16
C ASP A 142 3.29 -5.41 -4.68
N PRO A 143 4.17 -6.27 -4.15
CA PRO A 143 4.08 -6.75 -2.77
C PRO A 143 4.36 -5.65 -1.73
N ARG A 144 4.82 -4.47 -2.17
CA ARG A 144 5.11 -3.33 -1.29
C ARG A 144 3.95 -2.34 -1.17
N ARG A 145 2.77 -2.72 -1.69
CA ARG A 145 1.52 -1.97 -1.51
C ARG A 145 0.52 -2.77 -0.71
N ALA A 146 0.01 -2.15 0.36
CA ALA A 146 -1.05 -2.70 1.18
C ALA A 146 -2.14 -1.67 1.42
N SER A 147 -3.38 -2.11 1.55
CA SER A 147 -4.50 -1.28 1.99
C SER A 147 -5.19 -1.97 3.16
N LEU A 148 -5.05 -1.41 4.35
CA LEU A 148 -5.83 -1.86 5.51
C LEU A 148 -7.24 -1.28 5.36
N GLU A 149 -8.21 -2.15 5.12
CA GLU A 149 -9.60 -1.75 4.88
C GLU A 149 -10.44 -1.78 6.17
N ARG A 150 -10.05 -2.64 7.11
CA ARG A 150 -10.72 -2.81 8.41
C ARG A 150 -9.78 -3.44 9.43
N GLY A 151 -9.95 -3.06 10.70
CA GLY A 151 -9.31 -3.72 11.83
C GLY A 151 -7.93 -3.18 12.13
N GLU A 152 -6.98 -4.06 12.43
CA GLU A 152 -5.66 -3.72 12.92
C GLU A 152 -4.59 -4.64 12.34
N ALA A 153 -3.44 -4.08 12.00
CA ALA A 153 -2.33 -4.82 11.44
C ALA A 153 -0.99 -4.27 11.92
N LEU A 154 -0.09 -5.16 12.28
CA LEU A 154 1.32 -4.85 12.51
C LEU A 154 2.11 -5.16 11.24
N PHE A 155 2.82 -4.16 10.76
CA PHE A 155 3.72 -4.24 9.62
C PHE A 155 5.15 -4.34 10.11
N ARG A 156 5.87 -5.36 9.67
CA ARG A 156 7.31 -5.50 9.82
C ARG A 156 7.92 -5.43 8.44
N VAL A 157 8.46 -4.27 8.10
CA VAL A 157 8.88 -3.97 6.73
C VAL A 157 10.39 -4.03 6.61
N LYS A 158 10.86 -4.78 5.62
CA LYS A 158 12.26 -4.76 5.22
C LYS A 158 12.56 -3.45 4.50
N HIS A 159 13.58 -2.74 4.97
CA HIS A 159 14.00 -1.47 4.39
C HIS A 159 14.45 -1.60 2.93
N ASP A 160 13.95 -0.72 2.06
CA ASP A 160 14.36 -0.55 0.67
C ASP A 160 14.09 0.90 0.23
N ASP A 161 15.15 1.69 0.10
CA ASP A 161 15.08 3.12 -0.29
C ASP A 161 14.58 3.34 -1.72
N ARG A 162 14.75 2.34 -2.59
CA ARG A 162 14.37 2.47 -4.01
C ARG A 162 12.89 2.17 -4.24
N HIS A 163 12.34 1.31 -3.40
CA HIS A 163 10.94 0.89 -3.47
C HIS A 163 10.34 0.93 -2.06
N PRO A 164 9.93 2.11 -1.57
CA PRO A 164 9.33 2.24 -0.23
C PRO A 164 8.06 1.41 -0.13
N PHE A 165 7.75 0.94 1.08
CA PHE A 165 6.50 0.23 1.34
C PHE A 165 5.39 1.23 1.63
N GLU A 166 4.28 1.12 0.89
CA GLU A 166 3.14 2.02 1.02
C GLU A 166 1.95 1.32 1.66
N VAL A 167 1.37 1.95 2.68
CA VAL A 167 0.13 1.48 3.31
C VAL A 167 -0.94 2.56 3.18
N GLN A 168 -2.10 2.15 2.68
CA GLN A 168 -3.31 2.98 2.70
C GLN A 168 -4.20 2.55 3.86
N ALA A 169 -4.68 3.49 4.65
CA ALA A 169 -5.52 3.23 5.81
C ALA A 169 -6.56 4.35 5.98
N SER A 170 -7.84 4.07 5.66
CA SER A 170 -8.94 5.06 5.80
C SER A 170 -8.65 6.44 5.15
N GLY A 171 -8.07 6.43 3.93
CA GLY A 171 -7.72 7.65 3.20
C GLY A 171 -6.38 8.28 3.59
N VAL A 172 -5.70 7.75 4.60
CA VAL A 172 -4.36 8.19 5.01
C VAL A 172 -3.31 7.33 4.32
N ALA A 173 -2.37 7.97 3.65
CA ALA A 173 -1.21 7.31 3.07
C ALA A 173 -0.06 7.26 4.07
N LEU A 174 0.58 6.10 4.18
CA LEU A 174 1.76 5.87 5.01
C LEU A 174 2.88 5.38 4.11
N VAL A 175 4.06 5.95 4.26
CA VAL A 175 5.28 5.49 3.58
C VAL A 175 6.27 5.03 4.63
N ASP A 176 6.67 3.79 4.49
CA ASP A 176 7.62 3.16 5.40
C ASP A 176 9.07 3.48 5.03
N LEU A 177 9.88 3.71 6.04
CA LEU A 177 11.31 3.98 5.95
C LEU A 177 12.17 2.84 6.56
N GLY A 178 11.61 1.61 6.65
CA GLY A 178 12.27 0.44 7.27
C GLY A 178 11.90 0.30 8.74
N THR A 179 10.72 -0.24 9.04
CA THR A 179 10.07 -0.08 10.34
C THR A 179 9.35 -1.32 10.84
N VAL A 180 9.06 -1.28 12.14
CA VAL A 180 7.99 -2.06 12.75
C VAL A 180 6.94 -1.07 13.25
N PHE A 181 5.75 -1.11 12.67
CA PHE A 181 4.67 -0.19 13.03
C PHE A 181 3.31 -0.88 13.00
N ASP A 182 2.40 -0.34 13.78
CA ASP A 182 1.02 -0.81 13.91
C ASP A 182 0.06 0.21 13.33
N VAL A 183 -0.96 -0.26 12.63
CA VAL A 183 -2.05 0.55 12.09
C VAL A 183 -3.37 -0.02 12.54
N ARG A 184 -4.16 0.80 13.25
CA ARG A 184 -5.50 0.44 13.73
C ARG A 184 -6.56 1.36 13.13
N LEU A 185 -7.54 0.76 12.46
CA LEU A 185 -8.75 1.43 11.99
C LEU A 185 -9.87 1.26 13.00
N GLY A 186 -10.19 2.31 13.73
CA GLY A 186 -11.40 2.40 14.56
C GLY A 186 -12.57 3.01 13.75
N GLN A 187 -13.76 3.05 14.35
CA GLN A 187 -14.95 3.61 13.67
C GLN A 187 -14.83 5.11 13.38
N ARG A 188 -14.06 5.85 14.15
CA ARG A 188 -13.96 7.31 14.05
C ARG A 188 -12.56 7.83 13.81
N GLN A 189 -11.56 7.01 14.05
CA GLN A 189 -10.16 7.43 13.98
C GLN A 189 -9.28 6.30 13.49
N THR A 190 -8.18 6.68 12.86
CA THR A 190 -7.08 5.80 12.50
C THR A 190 -5.92 6.10 13.44
N ARG A 191 -5.33 5.06 14.04
CA ARG A 191 -4.11 5.19 14.85
C ARG A 191 -2.95 4.53 14.13
N VAL A 192 -1.82 5.23 14.07
CA VAL A 192 -0.55 4.68 13.59
C VAL A 192 0.46 4.82 14.73
N ALA A 193 1.18 3.77 15.07
CA ALA A 193 2.17 3.75 16.13
C ALA A 193 3.44 3.03 15.68
N VAL A 194 4.62 3.58 15.98
CA VAL A 194 5.91 3.07 15.51
C VAL A 194 6.69 2.45 16.67
N ALA A 195 7.06 1.17 16.52
CA ALA A 195 7.93 0.46 17.45
C ALA A 195 9.41 0.64 17.11
N GLU A 196 9.77 0.53 15.82
CA GLU A 196 11.14 0.60 15.33
C GLU A 196 11.18 1.39 14.03
N GLY A 197 12.25 2.18 13.80
CA GLY A 197 12.45 2.95 12.57
C GLY A 197 11.57 4.21 12.49
N ALA A 198 11.08 4.55 11.29
CA ALA A 198 10.26 5.73 11.07
C ALA A 198 9.24 5.54 9.95
N VAL A 199 8.06 6.14 10.09
CA VAL A 199 6.97 6.16 9.10
C VAL A 199 6.63 7.60 8.75
N LEU A 200 6.45 7.89 7.47
CA LEU A 200 5.94 9.17 6.99
C LEU A 200 4.43 9.06 6.76
N VAL A 201 3.66 9.83 7.52
CA VAL A 201 2.20 9.88 7.46
C VAL A 201 1.77 11.04 6.57
N ASP A 202 0.84 10.79 5.66
CA ASP A 202 0.31 11.75 4.69
C ASP A 202 1.44 12.50 3.92
N PRO A 203 2.24 11.78 3.12
CA PRO A 203 3.43 12.32 2.46
C PRO A 203 3.12 13.46 1.47
N LYS A 204 1.90 13.51 0.94
CA LYS A 204 1.46 14.54 -0.01
C LYS A 204 0.76 15.73 0.64
N GLY A 205 0.43 15.64 1.93
CA GLY A 205 -0.22 16.68 2.72
C GLY A 205 0.66 17.13 3.88
N ALA A 206 0.33 16.71 5.11
CA ALA A 206 1.02 17.12 6.32
C ALA A 206 2.48 16.63 6.42
N ALA A 207 2.83 15.59 5.69
CA ALA A 207 4.15 14.96 5.65
C ALA A 207 4.74 14.71 7.05
N MET A 208 3.91 14.17 7.97
CA MET A 208 4.28 13.98 9.36
C MET A 208 5.15 12.75 9.54
N ARG A 209 6.40 12.93 9.93
CA ARG A 209 7.29 11.84 10.30
C ARG A 209 7.00 11.39 11.73
N LEU A 210 6.90 10.08 11.93
CA LEU A 210 6.83 9.41 13.22
C LEU A 210 8.07 8.54 13.38
N ASP A 211 8.81 8.73 14.45
CA ASP A 211 9.93 7.89 14.87
C ASP A 211 9.47 6.87 15.91
N ALA A 212 10.33 5.91 16.26
CA ALA A 212 10.06 4.92 17.31
C ALA A 212 9.58 5.57 18.61
N GLY A 213 8.57 5.00 19.25
CA GLY A 213 7.91 5.56 20.44
C GLY A 213 6.91 6.68 20.16
N GLN A 214 6.67 7.00 18.90
CA GLN A 214 5.67 7.97 18.49
C GLN A 214 4.44 7.32 17.87
N ALA A 215 3.31 7.96 18.06
CA ALA A 215 2.06 7.60 17.43
C ALA A 215 1.34 8.86 16.90
N VAL A 216 0.40 8.64 15.99
CA VAL A 216 -0.55 9.64 15.53
C VAL A 216 -1.95 9.06 15.56
N VAL A 217 -2.89 9.89 15.97
CA VAL A 217 -4.32 9.63 15.82
C VAL A 217 -4.84 10.57 14.74
N VAL A 218 -5.44 10.00 13.71
CA VAL A 218 -6.08 10.74 12.62
C VAL A 218 -7.58 10.68 12.81
N GLU A 219 -8.18 11.81 13.06
CA GLU A 219 -9.63 11.98 13.19
C GLU A 219 -10.09 13.08 12.24
N LYS A 220 -10.92 12.78 11.23
CA LYS A 220 -11.44 13.75 10.25
C LYS A 220 -10.32 14.62 9.74
N ASP A 221 -9.37 14.29 9.04
CA ASP A 221 -8.26 15.09 8.47
C ASP A 221 -7.34 15.79 9.50
N ARG A 222 -7.57 15.55 10.79
CA ARG A 222 -6.76 16.12 11.86
C ARG A 222 -5.79 15.08 12.40
N LEU A 223 -4.49 15.38 12.32
CA LEU A 223 -3.43 14.55 12.86
C LEU A 223 -3.03 15.05 14.26
N VAL A 224 -3.20 14.19 15.25
CA VAL A 224 -2.82 14.48 16.65
C VAL A 224 -1.70 13.53 17.06
N ARG A 225 -0.52 14.08 17.37
CA ARG A 225 0.60 13.29 17.89
C ARG A 225 0.30 12.74 19.26
N ALA A 226 0.78 11.54 19.52
CA ALA A 226 0.76 10.88 20.81
C ALA A 226 2.08 10.15 21.05
N SER A 227 2.37 9.78 22.27
CA SER A 227 3.48 8.88 22.60
C SER A 227 2.96 7.47 22.83
N VAL A 228 3.81 6.49 22.64
CA VAL A 228 3.55 5.08 22.93
C VAL A 228 4.86 4.43 23.36
N GLU A 229 4.80 3.52 24.32
CA GLU A 229 5.96 2.69 24.62
C GLU A 229 6.20 1.72 23.42
N PRO A 230 7.40 1.66 22.84
CA PRO A 230 7.67 0.82 21.68
C PRO A 230 7.29 -0.66 21.86
N GLU A 231 7.40 -1.17 23.08
CA GLU A 231 7.03 -2.53 23.47
C GLU A 231 5.53 -2.79 23.51
N ASP A 232 4.71 -1.73 23.57
CA ASP A 232 3.25 -1.82 23.51
C ASP A 232 2.73 -1.79 22.07
N VAL A 233 3.56 -1.41 21.09
CA VAL A 233 3.18 -1.42 19.68
C VAL A 233 3.03 -2.86 19.19
N GLY A 234 1.82 -3.23 18.78
CA GLY A 234 1.49 -4.61 18.40
C GLY A 234 1.46 -5.60 19.58
N GLY A 235 1.39 -5.13 20.83
CA GLY A 235 1.32 -5.96 22.05
C GLY A 235 0.10 -6.88 22.08
N TRP A 236 -0.92 -6.60 21.28
CA TRP A 236 -2.09 -7.45 21.09
C TRP A 236 -1.74 -8.87 20.59
N ARG A 237 -0.62 -9.06 19.89
CA ARG A 237 -0.12 -10.38 19.47
C ARG A 237 0.22 -11.26 20.68
N ASP A 238 0.65 -10.62 21.74
CA ASP A 238 1.00 -11.28 23.01
C ASP A 238 -0.18 -11.25 24.00
N GLY A 239 -1.36 -10.86 23.53
CA GLY A 239 -2.57 -10.79 24.32
C GLY A 239 -2.68 -9.57 25.24
N ARG A 240 -1.88 -8.51 25.02
CA ARG A 240 -1.86 -7.28 25.82
C ARG A 240 -2.43 -6.11 25.04
N LEU A 241 -3.43 -5.44 25.59
CA LEU A 241 -3.98 -4.20 25.02
C LEU A 241 -3.66 -3.04 25.95
N ALA A 242 -2.80 -2.14 25.49
CA ALA A 242 -2.42 -0.92 26.22
C ALA A 242 -3.28 0.26 25.74
N PHE A 243 -3.84 1.00 26.69
CA PHE A 243 -4.67 2.18 26.47
C PHE A 243 -4.15 3.37 27.27
N ASP A 244 -4.06 4.52 26.64
CA ASP A 244 -3.69 5.79 27.26
C ASP A 244 -4.80 6.83 27.04
N GLY A 245 -5.82 6.79 27.89
CA GLY A 245 -6.95 7.71 27.82
C GLY A 245 -7.96 7.39 26.71
N ALA A 246 -7.97 6.18 26.16
CA ALA A 246 -8.93 5.79 25.14
C ALA A 246 -10.34 5.74 25.71
N PRO A 247 -11.37 6.28 25.02
CA PRO A 247 -12.76 6.18 25.47
C PRO A 247 -13.22 4.73 25.51
N LEU A 248 -14.07 4.38 26.50
CA LEU A 248 -14.53 3.00 26.70
C LEU A 248 -15.17 2.37 25.45
N ARG A 249 -15.79 3.15 24.55
CA ARG A 249 -16.30 2.63 23.28
C ARG A 249 -15.20 2.01 22.41
N GLU A 250 -14.01 2.62 22.38
CA GLU A 250 -12.87 2.09 21.60
C GLU A 250 -12.26 0.88 22.29
N VAL A 251 -12.18 0.90 23.62
CA VAL A 251 -11.78 -0.28 24.40
C VAL A 251 -12.71 -1.48 24.10
N ALA A 252 -14.03 -1.23 24.05
CA ALA A 252 -15.01 -2.26 23.73
C ALA A 252 -14.89 -2.78 22.28
N GLU A 253 -14.59 -1.90 21.32
CA GLU A 253 -14.31 -2.27 19.93
C GLU A 253 -13.09 -3.20 19.85
N ASP A 254 -12.00 -2.85 20.55
CA ASP A 254 -10.80 -3.68 20.59
C ASP A 254 -11.06 -5.02 21.29
N LEU A 255 -11.72 -5.02 22.44
CA LEU A 255 -12.11 -6.24 23.12
C LEU A 255 -12.95 -7.15 22.21
N SER A 256 -13.90 -6.59 21.45
CA SER A 256 -14.72 -7.36 20.49
C SER A 256 -13.87 -7.98 19.39
N ARG A 257 -12.83 -7.28 18.93
CA ARG A 257 -11.91 -7.76 17.90
C ARG A 257 -11.12 -8.97 18.36
N PHE A 258 -10.68 -8.98 19.62
CA PHE A 258 -9.80 -10.01 20.16
C PHE A 258 -10.51 -11.12 20.93
N LEU A 259 -11.71 -10.84 21.43
CA LEU A 259 -12.48 -11.81 22.21
C LEU A 259 -13.58 -12.44 21.35
N HIS A 260 -13.60 -13.48 20.76
CA HIS A 260 -14.60 -14.13 19.89
C HIS A 260 -16.09 -13.81 20.19
N GLN A 261 -16.38 -12.64 20.73
CA GLN A 261 -17.72 -12.21 21.06
C GLN A 261 -17.84 -10.68 21.10
N PRO A 262 -19.01 -10.12 20.79
CA PRO A 262 -19.26 -8.69 20.84
C PRO A 262 -19.11 -8.14 22.27
N VAL A 263 -18.44 -7.00 22.39
CA VAL A 263 -18.39 -6.20 23.60
C VAL A 263 -18.97 -4.83 23.27
N SER A 264 -19.97 -4.40 23.99
CA SER A 264 -20.60 -3.09 23.85
C SER A 264 -20.50 -2.29 25.15
N VAL A 265 -20.73 -1.00 25.05
CA VAL A 265 -20.67 -0.09 26.22
C VAL A 265 -21.93 0.78 26.28
N ALA A 266 -22.48 0.93 27.45
CA ALA A 266 -23.65 1.79 27.68
C ALA A 266 -23.33 3.24 27.27
N PRO A 267 -24.24 3.96 26.56
CA PRO A 267 -24.00 5.32 26.09
C PRO A 267 -23.52 6.31 27.17
N ALA A 268 -24.00 6.13 28.40
CA ALA A 268 -23.69 6.99 29.53
C ALA A 268 -22.19 7.03 29.91
N ILE A 269 -21.45 5.95 29.59
CA ILE A 269 -20.02 5.82 29.91
C ILE A 269 -19.15 5.65 28.67
N ALA A 270 -19.71 5.68 27.47
CA ALA A 270 -19.01 5.38 26.22
C ALA A 270 -17.82 6.32 25.94
N THR A 271 -17.86 7.55 26.42
CA THR A 271 -16.81 8.54 26.27
C THR A 271 -15.84 8.61 27.45
N ARG A 272 -16.09 7.85 28.53
CA ARG A 272 -15.22 7.84 29.71
C ARG A 272 -13.83 7.32 29.32
N PRO A 273 -12.75 8.04 29.64
CA PRO A 273 -11.40 7.60 29.30
C PRO A 273 -10.96 6.41 30.16
N PHE A 274 -10.25 5.49 29.57
CA PHE A 274 -9.57 4.39 30.23
C PHE A 274 -8.07 4.46 29.98
N ARG A 275 -7.28 4.29 31.05
CA ARG A 275 -5.84 4.15 30.99
C ARG A 275 -5.42 2.89 31.71
N GLY A 276 -4.64 2.04 31.06
CA GLY A 276 -4.17 0.79 31.63
C GLY A 276 -3.90 -0.26 30.59
N VAL A 277 -3.46 -1.42 31.02
CA VAL A 277 -3.21 -2.59 30.19
C VAL A 277 -4.21 -3.69 30.52
N ILE A 278 -4.81 -4.25 29.49
CA ILE A 278 -5.75 -5.38 29.62
C ILE A 278 -5.04 -6.64 29.12
N ASP A 279 -4.97 -7.66 29.98
CA ASP A 279 -4.54 -9.01 29.60
C ASP A 279 -5.75 -9.79 29.09
N LEU A 280 -5.75 -10.04 27.77
CA LEU A 280 -6.84 -10.76 27.11
C LEU A 280 -7.00 -12.21 27.61
N GLN A 281 -5.92 -12.85 28.03
CA GLN A 281 -5.99 -14.21 28.54
C GLN A 281 -6.61 -14.25 29.94
N ALA A 282 -6.28 -13.27 30.77
CA ALA A 282 -6.91 -13.12 32.07
C ALA A 282 -8.40 -12.83 31.92
N VAL A 283 -8.77 -11.89 31.05
CA VAL A 283 -10.17 -11.52 30.75
C VAL A 283 -10.99 -12.68 30.17
N ARG A 284 -10.39 -13.51 29.31
CA ARG A 284 -11.07 -14.71 28.80
C ARG A 284 -11.41 -15.72 29.91
N ARG A 285 -10.55 -15.82 30.93
CA ARG A 285 -10.77 -16.71 32.09
C ARG A 285 -11.77 -16.13 33.09
N ASP A 286 -11.70 -14.82 33.30
CA ASP A 286 -12.57 -14.10 34.22
C ASP A 286 -12.98 -12.74 33.66
N PRO A 287 -14.10 -12.63 32.96
CA PRO A 287 -14.62 -11.37 32.44
C PRO A 287 -14.92 -10.31 33.50
N ALA A 288 -15.12 -10.71 34.76
CA ALA A 288 -15.39 -9.77 35.86
C ALA A 288 -14.18 -8.86 36.14
N LEU A 289 -12.97 -9.24 35.71
CA LEU A 289 -11.79 -8.40 35.80
C LEU A 289 -11.97 -7.07 35.10
N LEU A 290 -12.68 -7.02 33.96
CA LEU A 290 -13.00 -5.75 33.28
C LEU A 290 -13.79 -4.81 34.18
N GLY A 291 -14.67 -5.36 35.01
CA GLY A 291 -15.43 -4.59 35.97
C GLY A 291 -14.55 -3.86 36.98
N SER A 292 -13.53 -4.52 37.49
CA SER A 292 -12.57 -3.96 38.45
C SER A 292 -11.60 -3.00 37.79
N LEU A 293 -11.09 -3.35 36.59
CA LEU A 293 -10.11 -2.52 35.86
C LEU A 293 -10.71 -1.20 35.37
N MET A 294 -11.95 -1.23 34.89
CA MET A 294 -12.58 -0.08 34.26
C MET A 294 -13.66 0.59 35.15
N ASP A 295 -13.86 0.10 36.37
CA ASP A 295 -14.94 0.54 37.25
C ASP A 295 -16.32 0.53 36.57
N VAL A 296 -16.68 -0.63 36.03
CA VAL A 296 -17.95 -0.90 35.33
C VAL A 296 -18.59 -2.15 35.86
N ARG A 297 -19.88 -2.33 35.60
CA ARG A 297 -20.54 -3.63 35.69
C ARG A 297 -20.44 -4.32 34.32
N VAL A 298 -20.02 -5.56 34.30
CA VAL A 298 -20.04 -6.41 33.11
C VAL A 298 -21.30 -7.27 33.14
N ARG A 299 -22.23 -6.98 32.24
CA ARG A 299 -23.41 -7.83 32.01
C ARG A 299 -23.15 -8.74 30.81
N GLN A 300 -23.46 -10.00 30.97
CA GLN A 300 -23.33 -10.98 29.87
C GLN A 300 -24.72 -11.40 29.45
N ASP A 301 -24.99 -11.43 28.15
CA ASP A 301 -26.19 -11.96 27.56
C ASP A 301 -25.91 -12.76 26.28
N ALA A 302 -26.95 -13.23 25.62
CA ALA A 302 -26.79 -14.00 24.38
C ALA A 302 -26.18 -13.22 23.21
N ALA A 303 -26.20 -11.87 23.26
CA ALA A 303 -25.61 -10.98 22.23
C ALA A 303 -24.16 -10.61 22.50
N GLY A 304 -23.64 -10.91 23.70
CA GLY A 304 -22.25 -10.58 24.08
C GLY A 304 -22.13 -9.94 25.47
N TRP A 305 -21.11 -9.16 25.66
CA TRP A 305 -20.85 -8.44 26.91
C TRP A 305 -21.24 -6.97 26.80
N ILE A 306 -21.84 -6.45 27.86
CA ILE A 306 -22.24 -5.06 27.94
C ILE A 306 -21.57 -4.43 29.18
N LEU A 307 -20.79 -3.37 28.93
CA LEU A 307 -20.15 -2.58 29.98
C LEU A 307 -21.14 -1.48 30.43
N GLU A 308 -21.60 -1.53 31.65
CA GLU A 308 -22.58 -0.61 32.22
C GLU A 308 -21.98 0.19 33.37
N PRO A 309 -22.54 1.38 33.72
CA PRO A 309 -22.13 2.08 34.93
C PRO A 309 -22.23 1.18 36.17
N ARG A 310 -21.27 1.29 37.07
CA ARG A 310 -21.41 0.73 38.42
C ARG A 310 -22.38 1.61 39.15
N GLY A 311 -23.54 1.07 39.50
CA GLY A 311 -24.60 1.77 40.24
C GLY A 311 -24.18 2.19 41.63
#